data_c79b14c71e66b15db108054cc605f1e5
#
_entry.id   c79b14c71e66b15db108054cc605f1e5
#
_cell.length_a   1.000
_cell.length_b   1.000
_cell.length_c   1.000
_cell.angle_alpha   90.00
_cell.angle_beta   90.00
_cell.angle_gamma   90.00
#
_symmetry.space_group_name_H-M   'P 1'
#
loop_
_entity.id
_entity.type
_entity.pdbx_description
1 polymer ?
#
loop_
_entity_poly.entity_id
_entity_poly.type
_entity_poly.pdbx_seq_one_letter_code
_entity_poly.pdbx_strand_id
1 'polypeptide(L)'
;MAAILRSRKLIYVLGAFAGFLLATVFIVYAVFTSTSSTAPIGLILIPFYGAIASLIGCAVVYVGLVVVDVIAGQLAWGSARVYAASAFVAIAVLFGGAVLLHRTALAVAENPQSSPDELMAVSQRWVPLWGEEVFVALAKNPATPAALLTAMADQKESHGLVSLVGANPGTPVPVLEKIAAGPRHYERVAGLAENLKITPAIAERLANVGPKDFRDDLEYKLYQTFVLAALARNPSTPQPVFDQLAARDKPEYFLAVAVIYAERASCDQITRAGESGSENAVLSSTAQSQLKRRGC
;
A
#
# COMPACT_ATOMS: atom_id res chain seq x y z
N MET A 1 -14.81 -30.84 -46.45
CA MET A 1 -14.87 -29.46 -45.91
C MET A 1 -15.91 -29.28 -44.80
N ALA A 2 -17.18 -29.69 -45.01
CA ALA A 2 -18.23 -29.58 -43.98
C ALA A 2 -17.95 -30.36 -42.67
N ALA A 3 -17.37 -31.56 -42.74
CA ALA A 3 -17.01 -32.38 -41.60
C ALA A 3 -15.89 -31.73 -40.74
N ILE A 4 -14.92 -31.07 -41.37
CA ILE A 4 -13.81 -30.36 -40.69
C ILE A 4 -14.33 -29.10 -39.98
N LEU A 5 -15.25 -28.38 -40.62
CA LEU A 5 -15.92 -27.21 -40.02
C LEU A 5 -16.79 -27.60 -38.83
N ARG A 6 -17.44 -28.77 -38.89
CA ARG A 6 -18.23 -29.31 -37.77
C ARG A 6 -17.37 -29.74 -36.60
N SER A 7 -16.21 -30.34 -36.85
CA SER A 7 -15.25 -30.73 -35.82
C SER A 7 -14.65 -29.49 -35.11
N ARG A 8 -14.33 -28.41 -35.85
CA ARG A 8 -13.81 -27.17 -35.25
C ARG A 8 -14.84 -26.48 -34.33
N LYS A 9 -16.12 -26.40 -34.76
CA LYS A 9 -17.18 -25.88 -33.87
C LYS A 9 -17.31 -26.68 -32.57
N LEU A 10 -17.19 -28.01 -32.67
CA LEU A 10 -17.24 -28.88 -31.51
C LEU A 10 -16.07 -28.62 -30.55
N ILE A 11 -14.86 -28.41 -31.06
CA ILE A 11 -13.66 -28.10 -30.25
C ILE A 11 -13.84 -26.78 -29.48
N TYR A 12 -14.41 -25.74 -30.12
CA TYR A 12 -14.71 -24.47 -29.43
C TYR A 12 -15.72 -24.65 -28.30
N VAL A 13 -16.82 -25.38 -28.58
CA VAL A 13 -17.85 -25.65 -27.57
C VAL A 13 -17.26 -26.44 -26.40
N LEU A 14 -16.46 -27.46 -26.68
CA LEU A 14 -15.79 -28.25 -25.64
C LEU A 14 -14.77 -27.41 -24.84
N GLY A 15 -14.01 -26.54 -25.50
CA GLY A 15 -13.08 -25.63 -24.83
C GLY A 15 -13.78 -24.63 -23.92
N ALA A 16 -14.90 -24.05 -24.39
CA ALA A 16 -15.72 -23.16 -23.57
C ALA A 16 -16.31 -23.89 -22.34
N PHE A 17 -16.83 -25.09 -22.56
CA PHE A 17 -17.43 -25.91 -21.51
C PHE A 17 -16.38 -26.37 -20.49
N ALA A 18 -15.19 -26.76 -20.91
CA ALA A 18 -14.09 -27.12 -20.06
C ALA A 18 -13.61 -25.93 -19.21
N GLY A 19 -13.48 -24.74 -19.82
CA GLY A 19 -13.15 -23.50 -19.11
C GLY A 19 -14.18 -23.13 -18.05
N PHE A 20 -15.48 -23.24 -18.38
CA PHE A 20 -16.58 -23.02 -17.45
C PHE A 20 -16.54 -24.01 -16.27
N LEU A 21 -16.36 -25.31 -16.54
CA LEU A 21 -16.27 -26.35 -15.52
C LEU A 21 -15.09 -26.12 -14.58
N LEU A 22 -13.91 -25.84 -15.11
CA LEU A 22 -12.72 -25.59 -14.31
C LEU A 22 -12.89 -24.38 -13.40
N ALA A 23 -13.45 -23.28 -13.91
CA ALA A 23 -13.72 -22.10 -13.11
C ALA A 23 -14.76 -22.37 -12.02
N THR A 24 -15.83 -23.09 -12.35
CA THR A 24 -16.87 -23.44 -11.37
C THR A 24 -16.29 -24.30 -10.27
N VAL A 25 -15.51 -25.35 -10.59
CA VAL A 25 -14.83 -26.20 -9.61
C VAL A 25 -13.88 -25.38 -8.72
N PHE A 26 -13.09 -24.48 -9.31
CA PHE A 26 -12.16 -23.63 -8.58
C PHE A 26 -12.89 -22.69 -7.62
N ILE A 27 -13.97 -22.04 -8.05
CA ILE A 27 -14.74 -21.12 -7.21
C ILE A 27 -15.44 -21.89 -6.08
N VAL A 28 -16.07 -23.03 -6.40
CA VAL A 28 -16.70 -23.90 -5.40
C VAL A 28 -15.67 -24.34 -4.38
N TYR A 29 -14.51 -24.82 -4.81
CA TYR A 29 -13.41 -25.18 -3.91
C TYR A 29 -12.98 -23.99 -3.03
N ALA A 30 -12.76 -22.81 -3.62
CA ALA A 30 -12.36 -21.62 -2.87
C ALA A 30 -13.42 -21.18 -1.85
N VAL A 31 -14.72 -21.28 -2.19
CA VAL A 31 -15.84 -20.98 -1.27
C VAL A 31 -15.91 -21.98 -0.13
N PHE A 32 -15.80 -23.27 -0.40
CA PHE A 32 -15.87 -24.32 0.63
C PHE A 32 -14.63 -24.39 1.53
N THR A 33 -13.48 -23.94 1.06
CA THR A 33 -12.25 -23.86 1.87
C THR A 33 -12.10 -22.52 2.58
N SER A 34 -12.93 -21.53 2.26
CA SER A 34 -12.93 -20.21 2.90
C SER A 34 -13.69 -20.27 4.22
N THR A 35 -13.06 -19.80 5.28
CA THR A 35 -13.69 -19.58 6.59
C THR A 35 -14.35 -18.22 6.72
N SER A 36 -14.34 -17.42 5.64
CA SER A 36 -14.88 -16.07 5.60
C SER A 36 -16.41 -16.03 5.61
N SER A 37 -16.99 -15.09 6.35
CA SER A 37 -18.43 -14.81 6.38
C SER A 37 -19.01 -14.36 5.02
N THR A 38 -18.14 -13.98 4.07
CA THR A 38 -18.52 -13.59 2.71
C THR A 38 -18.58 -14.75 1.73
N ALA A 39 -18.26 -15.99 2.18
CA ALA A 39 -18.33 -17.20 1.35
C ALA A 39 -19.67 -17.37 0.61
N PRO A 40 -20.86 -17.10 1.22
CA PRO A 40 -22.15 -17.18 0.52
C PRO A 40 -22.29 -16.21 -0.65
N ILE A 41 -21.68 -15.03 -0.57
CA ILE A 41 -21.67 -14.03 -1.66
C ILE A 41 -20.87 -14.57 -2.87
N GLY A 42 -19.81 -15.32 -2.62
CA GLY A 42 -19.04 -16.01 -3.65
C GLY A 42 -19.90 -16.97 -4.48
N LEU A 43 -20.84 -17.68 -3.86
CA LEU A 43 -21.77 -18.59 -4.56
C LEU A 43 -22.71 -17.86 -5.53
N ILE A 44 -23.20 -16.68 -5.15
CA ILE A 44 -24.07 -15.85 -6.00
C ILE A 44 -23.32 -15.35 -7.25
N LEU A 45 -22.00 -15.15 -7.13
CA LEU A 45 -21.13 -14.66 -8.20
C LEU A 45 -20.60 -15.78 -9.12
N ILE A 46 -20.84 -17.07 -8.80
CA ILE A 46 -20.40 -18.22 -9.63
C ILE A 46 -20.81 -18.06 -11.11
N PRO A 47 -22.07 -17.72 -11.46
CA PRO A 47 -22.44 -17.57 -12.89
C PRO A 47 -21.64 -16.49 -13.59
N PHE A 48 -21.30 -15.40 -12.88
CA PHE A 48 -20.54 -14.28 -13.43
C PHE A 48 -19.07 -14.65 -13.68
N TYR A 49 -18.42 -15.26 -12.69
CA TYR A 49 -17.04 -15.73 -12.84
C TYR A 49 -16.94 -16.89 -13.81
N GLY A 50 -17.93 -17.78 -13.84
CA GLY A 50 -18.04 -18.86 -14.80
C GLY A 50 -18.17 -18.36 -16.24
N ALA A 51 -18.96 -17.30 -16.48
CA ALA A 51 -19.08 -16.67 -17.78
C ALA A 51 -17.76 -16.03 -18.25
N ILE A 52 -17.07 -15.29 -17.35
CA ILE A 52 -15.77 -14.67 -17.64
C ILE A 52 -14.72 -15.76 -17.96
N ALA A 53 -14.65 -16.80 -17.16
CA ALA A 53 -13.69 -17.89 -17.38
C ALA A 53 -14.00 -18.69 -18.65
N SER A 54 -15.27 -18.84 -19.02
CA SER A 54 -15.66 -19.43 -20.32
C SER A 54 -15.20 -18.59 -21.48
N LEU A 55 -15.33 -17.27 -21.40
CA LEU A 55 -14.84 -16.34 -22.43
C LEU A 55 -13.31 -16.40 -22.52
N ILE A 56 -12.60 -16.45 -21.41
CA ILE A 56 -11.14 -16.60 -21.39
C ILE A 56 -10.74 -17.97 -21.99
N GLY A 57 -11.40 -19.04 -21.60
CA GLY A 57 -11.15 -20.39 -22.17
C GLY A 57 -11.39 -20.44 -23.67
N CYS A 58 -12.47 -19.83 -24.15
CA CYS A 58 -12.75 -19.70 -25.62
C CYS A 58 -11.63 -18.88 -26.31
N ALA A 59 -11.20 -17.78 -25.72
CA ALA A 59 -10.17 -16.91 -26.28
C ALA A 59 -8.82 -17.65 -26.40
N VAL A 60 -8.42 -18.38 -25.35
CA VAL A 60 -7.16 -19.15 -25.33
C VAL A 60 -7.17 -20.25 -26.36
N VAL A 61 -8.25 -21.04 -26.44
CA VAL A 61 -8.42 -22.10 -27.46
C VAL A 61 -8.41 -21.50 -28.89
N TYR A 62 -9.06 -20.38 -29.05
CA TYR A 62 -9.12 -19.69 -30.33
C TYR A 62 -7.77 -19.17 -30.78
N VAL A 63 -7.02 -18.50 -29.89
CA VAL A 63 -5.63 -18.05 -30.16
C VAL A 63 -4.74 -19.25 -30.50
N GLY A 64 -4.86 -20.35 -29.78
CA GLY A 64 -4.11 -21.58 -30.04
C GLY A 64 -4.40 -22.13 -31.44
N LEU A 65 -5.66 -22.18 -31.86
CA LEU A 65 -6.05 -22.64 -33.22
C LEU A 65 -5.57 -21.68 -34.30
N VAL A 66 -5.59 -20.38 -34.05
CA VAL A 66 -5.03 -19.37 -34.97
C VAL A 66 -3.54 -19.57 -35.16
N VAL A 67 -2.78 -19.77 -34.10
CA VAL A 67 -1.33 -20.02 -34.17
C VAL A 67 -1.06 -21.29 -34.99
N VAL A 68 -1.84 -22.36 -34.78
CA VAL A 68 -1.73 -23.60 -35.56
C VAL A 68 -2.03 -23.37 -37.05
N ASP A 69 -3.10 -22.63 -37.38
CA ASP A 69 -3.47 -22.33 -38.77
C ASP A 69 -2.43 -21.42 -39.46
N VAL A 70 -1.82 -20.48 -38.74
CA VAL A 70 -0.71 -19.65 -39.24
C VAL A 70 0.52 -20.48 -39.52
N ILE A 71 0.91 -21.36 -38.59
CA ILE A 71 2.09 -22.24 -38.73
C ILE A 71 1.86 -23.23 -39.89
N ALA A 72 0.63 -23.72 -40.06
CA ALA A 72 0.28 -24.64 -41.12
C ALA A 72 0.12 -23.97 -42.51
N GLY A 73 0.28 -22.67 -42.66
CA GLY A 73 0.18 -21.93 -43.91
C GLY A 73 -1.22 -21.92 -44.55
N GLN A 74 -2.25 -22.25 -43.75
CA GLN A 74 -3.65 -22.39 -44.26
C GLN A 74 -4.45 -21.08 -44.18
N LEU A 75 -3.85 -19.96 -43.78
CA LEU A 75 -4.54 -18.70 -43.62
C LEU A 75 -4.55 -17.85 -44.88
N ALA A 76 -5.76 -17.63 -45.42
CA ALA A 76 -5.98 -16.58 -46.42
C ALA A 76 -6.02 -15.20 -45.70
N TRP A 77 -5.45 -14.16 -46.33
CA TRP A 77 -5.35 -12.80 -45.78
C TRP A 77 -6.68 -12.19 -45.29
N GLY A 78 -7.82 -12.64 -45.80
CA GLY A 78 -9.17 -12.21 -45.37
C GLY A 78 -9.53 -12.63 -43.94
N SER A 79 -8.96 -13.74 -43.46
CA SER A 79 -9.17 -14.24 -42.08
C SER A 79 -8.30 -13.53 -41.06
N ALA A 80 -7.18 -12.91 -41.47
CA ALA A 80 -6.27 -12.21 -40.55
C ALA A 80 -6.97 -11.10 -39.78
N ARG A 81 -7.95 -10.39 -40.35
CA ARG A 81 -8.73 -9.35 -39.68
C ARG A 81 -9.61 -9.90 -38.56
N VAL A 82 -10.25 -11.04 -38.79
CA VAL A 82 -11.08 -11.71 -37.78
C VAL A 82 -10.21 -12.19 -36.63
N TYR A 83 -9.03 -12.71 -36.92
CA TYR A 83 -8.08 -13.18 -35.92
C TYR A 83 -7.49 -12.04 -35.10
N ALA A 84 -7.12 -10.91 -35.73
CA ALA A 84 -6.66 -9.72 -35.05
C ALA A 84 -7.74 -9.13 -34.10
N ALA A 85 -8.99 -9.07 -34.58
CA ALA A 85 -10.10 -8.60 -33.75
C ALA A 85 -10.33 -9.52 -32.54
N SER A 86 -10.22 -10.84 -32.71
CA SER A 86 -10.43 -11.80 -31.63
C SER A 86 -9.28 -11.80 -30.63
N ALA A 87 -8.04 -11.63 -31.08
CA ALA A 87 -6.89 -11.43 -30.20
C ALA A 87 -7.05 -10.14 -29.37
N PHE A 88 -7.54 -9.08 -30.01
CA PHE A 88 -7.83 -7.83 -29.30
C PHE A 88 -8.91 -8.00 -28.23
N VAL A 89 -10.01 -8.70 -28.54
CA VAL A 89 -11.06 -9.01 -27.55
C VAL A 89 -10.51 -9.86 -26.41
N ALA A 90 -9.70 -10.89 -26.71
CA ALA A 90 -9.06 -11.72 -25.67
C ALA A 90 -8.16 -10.89 -24.74
N ILE A 91 -7.33 -10.02 -25.30
CA ILE A 91 -6.48 -9.11 -24.52
C ILE A 91 -7.34 -8.16 -23.70
N ALA A 92 -8.40 -7.59 -24.25
CA ALA A 92 -9.30 -6.69 -23.54
C ALA A 92 -9.99 -7.40 -22.35
N VAL A 93 -10.41 -8.65 -22.52
CA VAL A 93 -11.03 -9.46 -21.46
C VAL A 93 -10.00 -9.79 -20.37
N LEU A 94 -8.79 -10.17 -20.73
CA LEU A 94 -7.72 -10.45 -19.76
C LEU A 94 -7.33 -9.19 -18.98
N PHE A 95 -7.19 -8.07 -19.67
CA PHE A 95 -6.88 -6.80 -19.05
C PHE A 95 -8.03 -6.32 -18.15
N GLY A 96 -9.27 -6.38 -18.63
CA GLY A 96 -10.46 -6.04 -17.84
C GLY A 96 -10.60 -6.92 -16.61
N GLY A 97 -10.33 -8.22 -16.72
CA GLY A 97 -10.28 -9.14 -15.58
C GLY A 97 -9.21 -8.78 -14.57
N ALA A 98 -8.00 -8.45 -15.03
CA ALA A 98 -6.91 -8.01 -14.15
C ALA A 98 -7.25 -6.71 -13.41
N VAL A 99 -7.84 -5.72 -14.10
CA VAL A 99 -8.33 -4.47 -13.50
C VAL A 99 -9.40 -4.74 -12.44
N LEU A 100 -10.35 -5.62 -12.73
CA LEU A 100 -11.41 -5.97 -11.78
C LEU A 100 -10.84 -6.65 -10.53
N LEU A 101 -9.92 -7.60 -10.70
CA LEU A 101 -9.24 -8.27 -9.58
C LEU A 101 -8.46 -7.27 -8.73
N HIS A 102 -7.75 -6.33 -9.36
CA HIS A 102 -7.05 -5.27 -8.65
C HIS A 102 -8.01 -4.38 -7.86
N ARG A 103 -9.09 -3.90 -8.50
CA ARG A 103 -10.10 -3.05 -7.84
C ARG A 103 -10.77 -3.74 -6.66
N THR A 104 -11.09 -5.02 -6.78
CA THR A 104 -11.68 -5.79 -5.66
C THR A 104 -10.68 -5.99 -4.53
N ALA A 105 -9.42 -6.28 -4.83
CA ALA A 105 -8.36 -6.40 -3.84
C ALA A 105 -8.12 -5.06 -3.11
N LEU A 106 -8.06 -3.97 -3.84
CA LEU A 106 -7.88 -2.63 -3.29
C LEU A 106 -9.07 -2.23 -2.39
N ALA A 107 -10.30 -2.46 -2.84
CA ALA A 107 -11.50 -2.18 -2.05
C ALA A 107 -11.52 -2.92 -0.70
N VAL A 108 -11.07 -4.19 -0.67
CA VAL A 108 -10.93 -4.95 0.57
C VAL A 108 -9.79 -4.38 1.43
N ALA A 109 -8.65 -4.06 0.84
CA ALA A 109 -7.50 -3.53 1.55
C ALA A 109 -7.76 -2.14 2.17
N GLU A 110 -8.55 -1.29 1.51
CA GLU A 110 -8.91 0.04 1.99
C GLU A 110 -10.06 0.04 3.01
N ASN A 111 -10.87 -1.01 3.06
CA ASN A 111 -12.00 -1.06 3.96
C ASN A 111 -11.55 -1.33 5.41
N PRO A 112 -11.72 -0.40 6.37
CA PRO A 112 -11.32 -0.56 7.76
C PRO A 112 -12.14 -1.62 8.52
N GLN A 113 -13.25 -2.09 7.95
CA GLN A 113 -14.09 -3.14 8.50
C GLN A 113 -13.75 -4.53 7.92
N SER A 114 -12.80 -4.64 7.02
CA SER A 114 -12.34 -5.93 6.51
C SER A 114 -11.78 -6.79 7.64
N SER A 115 -12.12 -8.06 7.61
CA SER A 115 -11.61 -9.01 8.60
C SER A 115 -10.09 -9.27 8.38
N PRO A 116 -9.35 -9.64 9.44
CA PRO A 116 -7.95 -10.03 9.33
C PRO A 116 -7.70 -11.13 8.27
N ASP A 117 -8.61 -12.08 8.15
CA ASP A 117 -8.51 -13.18 7.18
C ASP A 117 -8.68 -12.70 5.74
N GLU A 118 -9.60 -11.76 5.49
CA GLU A 118 -9.76 -11.13 4.17
C GLU A 118 -8.52 -10.35 3.76
N LEU A 119 -7.95 -9.57 4.68
CA LEU A 119 -6.72 -8.82 4.43
C LEU A 119 -5.53 -9.75 4.18
N MET A 120 -5.43 -10.86 4.92
CA MET A 120 -4.42 -11.88 4.68
C MET A 120 -4.61 -12.54 3.31
N ALA A 121 -5.84 -12.91 2.94
CA ALA A 121 -6.15 -13.50 1.65
C ALA A 121 -5.81 -12.56 0.49
N VAL A 122 -6.06 -11.25 0.64
CA VAL A 122 -5.69 -10.24 -0.36
C VAL A 122 -4.18 -10.13 -0.51
N SER A 123 -3.41 -10.16 0.59
CA SER A 123 -1.95 -10.08 0.54
C SER A 123 -1.28 -11.25 -0.19
N GLN A 124 -1.94 -12.43 -0.17
CA GLN A 124 -1.46 -13.64 -0.82
C GLN A 124 -1.88 -13.75 -2.30
N ARG A 125 -2.85 -12.93 -2.73
CA ARG A 125 -3.30 -12.94 -4.13
C ARG A 125 -2.23 -12.33 -5.01
N TRP A 126 -1.91 -13.03 -6.11
CA TRP A 126 -1.12 -12.43 -7.16
C TRP A 126 -1.95 -11.33 -7.85
N VAL A 127 -1.55 -10.07 -7.65
CA VAL A 127 -2.17 -8.91 -8.29
C VAL A 127 -1.21 -8.45 -9.39
N PRO A 128 -1.47 -8.81 -10.66
CA PRO A 128 -0.62 -8.40 -11.76
C PRO A 128 -0.66 -6.87 -11.90
N LEU A 129 0.49 -6.27 -12.18
CA LEU A 129 0.69 -4.88 -12.61
C LEU A 129 0.57 -3.76 -11.55
N TRP A 130 -0.20 -3.91 -10.44
CA TRP A 130 -0.45 -2.84 -9.46
C TRP A 130 -0.39 -3.30 -8.01
N GLY A 131 0.39 -4.31 -7.71
CA GLY A 131 0.48 -4.89 -6.36
C GLY A 131 0.94 -3.89 -5.29
N GLU A 132 1.70 -2.87 -5.66
CA GLU A 132 2.20 -1.87 -4.73
C GLU A 132 1.05 -1.06 -4.08
N GLU A 133 0.04 -0.65 -4.83
CA GLU A 133 -1.11 0.09 -4.29
C GLU A 133 -1.88 -0.72 -3.24
N VAL A 134 -2.05 -2.01 -3.48
CA VAL A 134 -2.71 -2.91 -2.53
C VAL A 134 -1.90 -3.04 -1.24
N PHE A 135 -0.57 -3.18 -1.33
CA PHE A 135 0.29 -3.22 -0.15
C PHE A 135 0.31 -1.90 0.62
N VAL A 136 0.26 -0.77 -0.07
CA VAL A 136 0.10 0.57 0.55
C VAL A 136 -1.24 0.65 1.29
N ALA A 137 -2.33 0.19 0.70
CA ALA A 137 -3.65 0.17 1.34
C ALA A 137 -3.66 -0.76 2.56
N LEU A 138 -3.09 -1.97 2.45
CA LEU A 138 -2.93 -2.90 3.57
C LEU A 138 -2.09 -2.28 4.70
N ALA A 139 -0.97 -1.63 4.38
CA ALA A 139 -0.13 -1.00 5.40
C ALA A 139 -0.85 0.13 6.16
N LYS A 140 -1.78 0.84 5.52
CA LYS A 140 -2.60 1.90 6.12
C LYS A 140 -3.80 1.36 6.90
N ASN A 141 -4.29 0.17 6.59
CA ASN A 141 -5.50 -0.36 7.21
C ASN A 141 -5.23 -0.76 8.67
N PRO A 142 -5.95 -0.19 9.66
CA PRO A 142 -5.73 -0.49 11.08
C PRO A 142 -6.08 -1.93 11.47
N ALA A 143 -6.90 -2.61 10.68
CA ALA A 143 -7.28 -4.01 10.90
C ALA A 143 -6.25 -5.01 10.34
N THR A 144 -5.16 -4.54 9.69
CA THR A 144 -4.15 -5.41 9.10
C THR A 144 -3.47 -6.27 10.17
N PRO A 145 -3.41 -7.61 9.97
CA PRO A 145 -2.81 -8.52 10.92
C PRO A 145 -1.35 -8.20 11.22
N ALA A 146 -0.94 -8.35 12.49
CA ALA A 146 0.43 -8.12 12.95
C ALA A 146 1.47 -8.94 12.17
N ALA A 147 1.15 -10.18 11.79
CA ALA A 147 2.02 -11.04 10.99
C ALA A 147 2.29 -10.44 9.61
N LEU A 148 1.28 -9.84 8.97
CA LEU A 148 1.41 -9.19 7.67
C LEU A 148 2.23 -7.89 7.77
N LEU A 149 1.97 -7.07 8.79
CA LEU A 149 2.77 -5.87 9.07
C LEU A 149 4.24 -6.21 9.32
N THR A 150 4.51 -7.32 10.02
CA THR A 150 5.88 -7.81 10.23
C THR A 150 6.55 -8.18 8.92
N ALA A 151 5.86 -8.93 8.05
CA ALA A 151 6.39 -9.30 6.74
C ALA A 151 6.66 -8.09 5.83
N MET A 152 5.77 -7.08 5.86
CA MET A 152 5.96 -5.84 5.11
C MET A 152 7.14 -5.01 5.62
N ALA A 153 7.39 -4.98 6.94
CA ALA A 153 8.52 -4.26 7.52
C ALA A 153 9.89 -4.81 7.07
N ASP A 154 9.94 -6.06 6.60
CA ASP A 154 11.14 -6.72 6.12
C ASP A 154 11.52 -6.36 4.68
N GLN A 155 10.68 -5.64 3.96
CA GLN A 155 10.94 -5.19 2.61
C GLN A 155 12.01 -4.08 2.61
N LYS A 156 13.22 -4.44 2.18
CA LYS A 156 14.39 -3.54 2.24
C LYS A 156 14.32 -2.39 1.22
N GLU A 157 13.64 -2.60 0.11
CA GLU A 157 13.67 -1.69 -1.05
C GLU A 157 12.54 -0.65 -1.06
N SER A 158 11.49 -0.81 -0.25
CA SER A 158 10.35 0.10 -0.20
C SER A 158 10.33 0.91 1.10
N HIS A 159 11.08 2.01 1.15
CA HIS A 159 11.12 2.89 2.32
C HIS A 159 9.73 3.45 2.65
N GLY A 160 8.95 3.85 1.64
CA GLY A 160 7.60 4.36 1.82
C GLY A 160 6.65 3.33 2.46
N LEU A 161 6.69 2.07 2.02
CA LEU A 161 5.87 1.01 2.60
C LEU A 161 6.25 0.75 4.08
N VAL A 162 7.55 0.69 4.39
CA VAL A 162 8.01 0.52 5.77
C VAL A 162 7.60 1.67 6.67
N SER A 163 7.57 2.90 6.13
CA SER A 163 7.05 4.07 6.85
C SER A 163 5.56 3.90 7.18
N LEU A 164 4.75 3.47 6.22
CA LEU A 164 3.32 3.24 6.46
C LEU A 164 3.07 2.13 7.51
N VAL A 165 3.88 1.06 7.47
CA VAL A 165 3.86 0.04 8.52
C VAL A 165 4.25 0.66 9.88
N GLY A 166 5.26 1.52 9.92
CA GLY A 166 5.66 2.26 11.11
C GLY A 166 4.53 3.11 11.69
N ALA A 167 3.74 3.77 10.85
CA ALA A 167 2.60 4.59 11.26
C ALA A 167 1.37 3.77 11.69
N ASN A 168 1.24 2.52 11.25
CA ASN A 168 0.06 1.72 11.52
C ASN A 168 -0.11 1.41 13.03
N PRO A 169 -1.27 1.74 13.63
CA PRO A 169 -1.51 1.49 15.06
C PRO A 169 -1.53 0.00 15.43
N GLY A 170 -1.75 -0.89 14.46
CA GLY A 170 -1.70 -2.34 14.62
C GLY A 170 -0.27 -2.91 14.71
N THR A 171 0.76 -2.12 14.36
CA THR A 171 2.13 -2.60 14.31
C THR A 171 2.65 -2.99 15.71
N PRO A 172 3.19 -4.21 15.87
CA PRO A 172 3.77 -4.65 17.14
C PRO A 172 5.03 -3.86 17.51
N VAL A 173 5.24 -3.61 18.82
CA VAL A 173 6.41 -2.89 19.32
C VAL A 173 7.74 -3.49 18.83
N PRO A 174 7.97 -4.82 18.83
CA PRO A 174 9.21 -5.38 18.28
C PRO A 174 9.48 -5.04 16.82
N VAL A 175 8.40 -4.85 16.01
CA VAL A 175 8.51 -4.44 14.61
C VAL A 175 8.88 -2.96 14.52
N LEU A 176 8.30 -2.11 15.38
CA LEU A 176 8.69 -0.69 15.48
C LEU A 176 10.17 -0.54 15.88
N GLU A 177 10.64 -1.33 16.83
CA GLU A 177 12.04 -1.37 17.25
C GLU A 177 12.97 -1.81 16.10
N LYS A 178 12.56 -2.82 15.33
CA LYS A 178 13.29 -3.28 14.14
C LYS A 178 13.37 -2.20 13.05
N ILE A 179 12.28 -1.47 12.81
CA ILE A 179 12.27 -0.33 11.87
C ILE A 179 13.21 0.76 12.37
N ALA A 180 13.16 1.11 13.66
CA ALA A 180 14.03 2.10 14.29
C ALA A 180 15.50 1.70 14.25
N ALA A 181 15.82 0.41 14.37
CA ALA A 181 17.19 -0.11 14.29
C ALA A 181 17.79 -0.06 12.88
N GLY A 182 16.96 0.07 11.85
CA GLY A 182 17.38 0.13 10.45
C GLY A 182 18.04 1.45 10.04
N PRO A 183 18.24 1.66 8.73
CA PRO A 183 18.79 2.89 8.18
C PRO A 183 17.96 4.11 8.57
N ARG A 184 18.64 5.22 8.90
CA ARG A 184 18.00 6.50 9.31
C ARG A 184 17.51 7.31 8.10
N HIS A 185 16.96 6.68 7.09
CA HIS A 185 16.36 7.37 5.95
C HIS A 185 15.00 7.96 6.36
N TYR A 186 14.77 9.25 6.12
CA TYR A 186 13.57 9.93 6.58
C TYR A 186 12.28 9.27 6.06
N GLU A 187 12.24 8.87 4.79
CA GLU A 187 11.08 8.18 4.21
C GLU A 187 10.76 6.86 4.90
N ARG A 188 11.77 6.20 5.48
CA ARG A 188 11.58 4.92 6.16
C ARG A 188 11.02 5.07 7.56
N VAL A 189 11.46 6.10 8.29
CA VAL A 189 11.18 6.23 9.73
C VAL A 189 10.16 7.32 10.06
N ALA A 190 9.68 8.10 9.08
CA ALA A 190 8.71 9.17 9.32
C ALA A 190 7.44 8.66 9.99
N GLY A 191 6.84 7.60 9.46
CA GLY A 191 5.64 7.02 10.04
C GLY A 191 5.85 6.44 11.44
N LEU A 192 7.06 5.97 11.75
CA LEU A 192 7.41 5.51 13.09
C LEU A 192 7.30 6.65 14.13
N ALA A 193 7.72 7.86 13.76
CA ALA A 193 7.61 9.03 14.63
C ALA A 193 6.16 9.45 14.93
N GLU A 194 5.21 9.07 14.06
CA GLU A 194 3.77 9.33 14.24
C GLU A 194 3.06 8.26 15.08
N ASN A 195 3.66 7.07 15.25
CA ASN A 195 3.01 5.96 15.92
C ASN A 195 2.87 6.21 17.43
N LEU A 196 1.65 6.04 17.95
CA LEU A 196 1.35 6.25 19.37
C LEU A 196 1.93 5.16 20.29
N LYS A 197 2.44 4.06 19.76
CA LYS A 197 3.08 2.97 20.51
C LYS A 197 4.61 3.08 20.54
N ILE A 198 5.19 4.21 20.13
CA ILE A 198 6.64 4.38 20.22
C ILE A 198 7.10 4.25 21.66
N THR A 199 8.19 3.50 21.87
CA THR A 199 8.84 3.39 23.16
C THR A 199 9.78 4.58 23.41
N PRO A 200 10.14 4.89 24.67
CA PRO A 200 11.16 5.89 24.96
C PRO A 200 12.47 5.64 24.19
N ALA A 201 12.90 4.39 24.11
CA ALA A 201 14.12 4.02 23.38
C ALA A 201 14.03 4.34 21.88
N ILE A 202 12.85 4.11 21.23
CA ILE A 202 12.62 4.48 19.84
C ILE A 202 12.66 6.00 19.69
N ALA A 203 11.95 6.74 20.56
CA ALA A 203 11.90 8.19 20.52
C ALA A 203 13.29 8.83 20.68
N GLU A 204 14.07 8.37 21.66
CA GLU A 204 15.46 8.80 21.88
C GLU A 204 16.34 8.51 20.66
N ARG A 205 16.21 7.32 20.07
CA ARG A 205 16.99 6.95 18.88
C ARG A 205 16.67 7.83 17.68
N LEU A 206 15.40 8.19 17.48
CA LEU A 206 14.98 9.09 16.40
C LEU A 206 15.42 10.54 16.67
N ALA A 207 15.37 10.99 17.90
CA ALA A 207 15.75 12.35 18.28
C ALA A 207 17.27 12.55 18.33
N ASN A 208 18.05 11.52 18.68
CA ASN A 208 19.49 11.62 18.86
C ASN A 208 20.24 11.53 17.51
N VAL A 209 20.03 12.55 16.68
CA VAL A 209 20.65 12.69 15.35
C VAL A 209 21.16 14.11 15.15
N GLY A 210 22.24 14.24 14.42
CA GLY A 210 22.82 15.52 14.01
C GLY A 210 23.17 15.53 12.51
N PRO A 211 23.61 16.67 11.95
CA PRO A 211 23.97 16.78 10.53
C PRO A 211 24.97 15.73 10.05
N LYS A 212 25.87 15.31 10.94
CA LYS A 212 26.93 14.30 10.65
C LYS A 212 26.39 12.89 10.39
N ASP A 213 25.15 12.62 10.78
CA ASP A 213 24.50 11.31 10.60
C ASP A 213 23.90 11.13 9.21
N PHE A 214 23.94 12.17 8.37
CA PHE A 214 23.34 12.23 7.05
C PHE A 214 24.38 12.52 5.97
N ARG A 215 24.06 12.11 4.74
CA ARG A 215 24.94 12.29 3.57
C ARG A 215 25.18 13.75 3.23
N ASP A 216 24.12 14.56 3.37
CA ASP A 216 24.13 15.97 3.04
C ASP A 216 23.11 16.76 3.89
N ASP A 217 23.20 18.09 3.81
CA ASP A 217 22.32 19.00 4.57
C ASP A 217 20.85 18.88 4.16
N LEU A 218 20.56 18.53 2.90
CA LEU A 218 19.19 18.36 2.43
C LEU A 218 18.53 17.16 3.10
N GLU A 219 19.23 16.03 3.17
CA GLU A 219 18.72 14.83 3.83
C GLU A 219 18.45 15.09 5.31
N TYR A 220 19.34 15.82 6.01
CA TYR A 220 19.13 16.23 7.39
C TYR A 220 17.92 17.16 7.55
N LYS A 221 17.72 18.12 6.66
CA LYS A 221 16.54 19.00 6.64
C LYS A 221 15.24 18.23 6.44
N LEU A 222 15.22 17.28 5.50
CA LEU A 222 14.07 16.41 5.28
C LEU A 222 13.79 15.55 6.53
N TYR A 223 14.83 15.04 7.19
CA TYR A 223 14.67 14.32 8.46
C TYR A 223 14.07 15.21 9.56
N GLN A 224 14.53 16.45 9.72
CA GLN A 224 13.93 17.39 10.67
C GLN A 224 12.45 17.66 10.34
N THR A 225 12.14 17.87 9.06
CA THR A 225 10.80 18.19 8.59
C THR A 225 9.81 17.05 8.81
N PHE A 226 10.18 15.82 8.46
CA PHE A 226 9.25 14.70 8.45
C PHE A 226 9.32 13.83 9.71
N VAL A 227 10.50 13.70 10.34
CA VAL A 227 10.68 12.81 11.48
C VAL A 227 10.66 13.59 12.80
N LEU A 228 11.54 14.59 12.97
CA LEU A 228 11.63 15.30 14.23
C LEU A 228 10.38 16.14 14.52
N ALA A 229 9.80 16.76 13.50
CA ALA A 229 8.55 17.50 13.66
C ALA A 229 7.37 16.56 13.98
N ALA A 230 7.30 15.36 13.38
CA ALA A 230 6.30 14.37 13.73
C ALA A 230 6.49 13.89 15.19
N LEU A 231 7.72 13.60 15.58
CA LEU A 231 8.06 13.21 16.95
C LEU A 231 7.69 14.30 17.98
N ALA A 232 7.93 15.57 17.66
CA ALA A 232 7.54 16.69 18.53
C ALA A 232 6.02 16.81 18.70
N ARG A 233 5.24 16.50 17.67
CA ARG A 233 3.76 16.47 17.71
C ARG A 233 3.19 15.22 18.39
N ASN A 234 3.93 14.12 18.42
CA ASN A 234 3.44 12.85 18.93
C ASN A 234 3.28 12.91 20.47
N PRO A 235 2.06 12.74 21.02
CA PRO A 235 1.82 12.80 22.47
C PRO A 235 2.53 11.68 23.24
N SER A 236 2.87 10.58 22.59
CA SER A 236 3.62 9.46 23.19
C SER A 236 5.12 9.70 23.29
N THR A 237 5.64 10.80 22.72
CA THR A 237 7.05 11.17 22.87
C THR A 237 7.34 11.53 24.34
N PRO A 238 8.34 10.93 25.00
CA PRO A 238 8.70 11.28 26.37
C PRO A 238 9.07 12.76 26.50
N GLN A 239 8.72 13.38 27.64
CA GLN A 239 9.02 14.79 27.88
C GLN A 239 10.50 15.13 27.72
N PRO A 240 11.48 14.33 28.22
CA PRO A 240 12.90 14.64 28.03
C PRO A 240 13.31 14.70 26.55
N VAL A 241 12.72 13.81 25.72
CA VAL A 241 12.97 13.81 24.26
C VAL A 241 12.36 15.05 23.61
N PHE A 242 11.14 15.41 24.00
CA PHE A 242 10.50 16.64 23.53
C PHE A 242 11.34 17.88 23.91
N ASP A 243 11.82 17.96 25.14
CA ASP A 243 12.66 19.06 25.63
C ASP A 243 13.97 19.16 24.83
N GLN A 244 14.58 18.02 24.48
CA GLN A 244 15.74 17.96 23.60
C GLN A 244 15.42 18.50 22.19
N LEU A 245 14.25 18.17 21.63
CA LEU A 245 13.83 18.68 20.32
C LEU A 245 13.57 20.19 20.37
N ALA A 246 12.92 20.67 21.42
CA ALA A 246 12.62 22.08 21.63
C ALA A 246 13.87 22.95 21.96
N ALA A 247 14.94 22.31 22.42
CA ALA A 247 16.22 22.99 22.72
C ALA A 247 17.19 23.04 21.55
N ARG A 248 16.82 22.47 20.37
CA ARG A 248 17.70 22.47 19.18
C ARG A 248 17.99 23.87 18.69
N ASP A 249 19.26 24.10 18.38
CA ASP A 249 19.68 25.31 17.71
C ASP A 249 19.27 25.28 16.23
N LYS A 250 18.70 26.40 15.75
CA LYS A 250 18.24 26.57 14.38
C LYS A 250 17.39 25.39 13.83
N PRO A 251 16.27 25.07 14.48
CA PRO A 251 15.38 24.02 14.00
C PRO A 251 14.78 24.43 12.65
N GLU A 252 14.56 23.46 11.78
CA GLU A 252 13.81 23.68 10.54
C GLU A 252 12.39 24.17 10.85
N TYR A 253 11.80 24.91 9.92
CA TYR A 253 10.49 25.56 10.07
C TYR A 253 9.41 24.64 10.66
N PHE A 254 9.27 23.44 10.10
CA PHE A 254 8.24 22.50 10.55
C PHE A 254 8.47 21.95 11.96
N LEU A 255 9.73 21.78 12.37
CA LEU A 255 10.04 21.41 13.74
C LEU A 255 9.73 22.56 14.70
N ALA A 256 10.09 23.80 14.37
CA ALA A 256 9.75 24.98 15.17
C ALA A 256 8.23 25.12 15.32
N VAL A 257 7.46 24.99 14.22
CA VAL A 257 5.98 24.99 14.24
C VAL A 257 5.45 23.87 15.13
N ALA A 258 6.00 22.67 15.05
CA ALA A 258 5.57 21.54 15.87
C ALA A 258 5.75 21.81 17.35
N VAL A 259 6.87 22.45 17.76
CA VAL A 259 7.11 22.86 19.16
C VAL A 259 6.14 23.96 19.58
N ILE A 260 5.93 24.99 18.77
CA ILE A 260 5.02 26.11 19.08
C ILE A 260 3.59 25.61 19.36
N TYR A 261 3.10 24.63 18.59
CA TYR A 261 1.75 24.10 18.75
C TYR A 261 1.63 22.94 19.75
N ALA A 262 2.75 22.37 20.22
CA ALA A 262 2.70 21.27 21.19
C ALA A 262 2.10 21.74 22.52
N GLU A 263 1.02 21.11 22.99
CA GLU A 263 0.34 21.48 24.24
C GLU A 263 1.27 21.46 25.46
N ARG A 264 2.25 20.59 25.45
CA ARG A 264 3.24 20.39 26.52
C ARG A 264 4.43 21.36 26.47
N ALA A 265 4.54 22.19 25.43
CA ALA A 265 5.63 23.16 25.36
C ALA A 265 5.48 24.26 26.41
N SER A 266 6.59 24.61 27.06
CA SER A 266 6.64 25.77 27.97
C SER A 266 6.66 27.09 27.21
N CYS A 267 6.33 28.20 27.88
CA CYS A 267 6.39 29.53 27.29
C CYS A 267 7.78 29.84 26.73
N ASP A 268 8.85 29.46 27.46
CA ASP A 268 10.25 29.66 27.03
C ASP A 268 10.59 28.84 25.77
N GLN A 269 10.07 27.61 25.67
CA GLN A 269 10.26 26.78 24.48
C GLN A 269 9.55 27.38 23.25
N ILE A 270 8.33 27.88 23.42
CA ILE A 270 7.58 28.57 22.35
C ILE A 270 8.32 29.84 21.94
N THR A 271 8.81 30.64 22.88
CA THR A 271 9.58 31.86 22.58
C THR A 271 10.82 31.54 21.77
N ARG A 272 11.64 30.59 22.23
CA ARG A 272 12.86 30.16 21.51
C ARG A 272 12.55 29.61 20.09
N ALA A 273 11.51 28.82 19.96
CA ALA A 273 11.10 28.31 18.64
C ALA A 273 10.67 29.43 17.70
N GLY A 274 10.02 30.47 18.21
CA GLY A 274 9.67 31.67 17.43
C GLY A 274 10.86 32.52 17.05
N GLU A 275 11.88 32.60 17.91
CA GLU A 275 13.11 33.39 17.68
C GLU A 275 14.11 32.69 16.75
N SER A 276 14.13 31.35 16.74
CA SER A 276 15.03 30.56 15.92
C SER A 276 14.87 30.78 14.41
N GLY A 277 13.73 31.30 14.01
CA GLY A 277 13.44 31.75 12.65
C GLY A 277 13.43 33.25 12.51
N SER A 278 14.45 33.97 13.04
CA SER A 278 14.51 35.45 13.03
C SER A 278 14.31 36.08 11.65
N GLU A 279 14.60 35.35 10.59
CA GLU A 279 14.31 35.75 9.21
C GLU A 279 12.86 35.40 8.79
N ASN A 280 12.08 34.68 9.59
CA ASN A 280 10.73 34.23 9.27
C ASN A 280 9.70 34.91 10.20
N ALA A 281 9.20 36.06 9.77
CA ALA A 281 8.19 36.83 10.50
C ALA A 281 6.93 36.00 10.86
N VAL A 282 6.64 34.95 10.10
CA VAL A 282 5.51 34.05 10.32
C VAL A 282 5.72 33.22 11.59
N LEU A 283 6.93 32.70 11.84
CA LEU A 283 7.21 31.92 13.06
C LEU A 283 7.06 32.79 14.29
N SER A 284 7.66 33.99 14.27
CA SER A 284 7.58 34.94 15.39
C SER A 284 6.12 35.34 15.70
N SER A 285 5.33 35.70 14.68
CA SER A 285 3.93 36.06 14.88
C SER A 285 3.08 34.87 15.38
N THR A 286 3.39 33.65 14.91
CA THR A 286 2.73 32.42 15.36
C THR A 286 3.04 32.14 16.84
N ALA A 287 4.31 32.24 17.22
CA ALA A 287 4.74 32.05 18.61
C ALA A 287 4.05 33.08 19.52
N GLN A 288 4.06 34.37 19.17
CA GLN A 288 3.38 35.43 19.95
C GLN A 288 1.89 35.15 20.12
N SER A 289 1.20 34.70 19.06
CA SER A 289 -0.19 34.32 19.11
C SER A 289 -0.45 33.17 20.09
N GLN A 290 0.40 32.14 20.07
CA GLN A 290 0.29 31.01 21.01
C GLN A 290 0.63 31.39 22.45
N LEU A 291 1.65 32.21 22.68
CA LEU A 291 1.99 32.76 24.01
C LEU A 291 0.79 33.53 24.60
N LYS A 292 0.22 34.45 23.83
CA LYS A 292 -0.98 35.20 24.25
C LYS A 292 -2.15 34.27 24.61
N ARG A 293 -2.37 33.24 23.78
CA ARG A 293 -3.46 32.27 23.95
C ARG A 293 -3.31 31.46 25.24
N ARG A 294 -2.07 31.22 25.68
CA ARG A 294 -1.74 30.44 26.90
C ARG A 294 -1.60 31.28 28.12
N GLY A 295 -1.68 32.61 28.03
CA GLY A 295 -1.52 33.52 29.14
C GLY A 295 -0.05 33.70 29.53
N CYS A 296 0.91 33.47 28.63
CA CYS A 296 2.29 33.82 28.80
C CYS A 296 2.48 35.28 28.38
#